data_94dffb8c43a25a51dadf974ef5cc58e0
#
_entry.id   94dffb8c43a25a51dadf974ef5cc58e0
#
_cell.length_a   1.000
_cell.length_b   1.000
_cell.length_c   1.000
_cell.angle_alpha   90.00
_cell.angle_beta   90.00
_cell.angle_gamma   90.00
#
_symmetry.space_group_name_H-M   'P 1'
#
loop_
_entity.id
_entity.type
_entity.pdbx_description
1 polymer ?
#
loop_
_entity_poly.entity_id
_entity_poly.type
_entity_poly.pdbx_seq_one_letter_code
_entity_poly.pdbx_strand_id
1 'polypeptide(L)'
;MEFLHTNNGVLYCGKNPIILRGMGLGGWLLPEGYMWKFYTKCDRPRRMEKLLRELCGERYAEAFWERYYDRYITERDIAWIAGQGLNSVRLAMNARHLFDIGEQDTVRFHTAYLRHVDDCLAWCKKYGIYLFLDMHGAPGGQTGQNIDDSESDIPELFTDRRNQDILVEMWRLLAIRYGNEPAIGGYDLLNEPIPNWNRRYNPQLLPLYRRLTRAIRDVDARHMIILEGAHWATDFSVFDDYTPEEAADNIVLEFHKYWSDPDEESLAPFVETAKRLNVPLWMGEGGENNLQWYTYAFPMYERLGIGWCFWAYKKMEVPNSPATFEKPEGWDQITAYLDGGERPAPEAAQAIFDRFLNCISHGEYHPEIIRALTRRPPLEIPAGAYDAEDIQSGRRAGSVFRRTSKATLLFADGHTGEADWRRYGGEAQPEDQRILLRLSEGDLVGDRLENPENQKIRIHVRSYGDGILDVQDLTAGQGLVWVSCSSGIINVENLHITIEE
;
A
#
# COMPACT_ATOMS: atom_id res chain seq x y z
N MET A 1 24.26 0.79 0.35
CA MET A 1 23.06 1.63 0.61
C MET A 1 23.41 2.63 1.70
N GLU A 2 22.78 3.78 1.74
CA GLU A 2 22.94 4.80 2.79
C GLU A 2 21.70 4.82 3.69
N PHE A 3 21.85 5.28 4.93
CA PHE A 3 20.69 5.45 5.80
C PHE A 3 19.75 6.52 5.23
N LEU A 4 18.48 6.22 5.23
CA LEU A 4 17.44 7.20 4.90
C LEU A 4 17.26 8.17 6.09
N HIS A 5 16.98 9.43 5.79
CA HIS A 5 16.71 10.43 6.81
C HIS A 5 15.78 11.52 6.33
N THR A 6 15.16 12.20 7.27
CA THR A 6 14.23 13.29 7.01
C THR A 6 14.93 14.66 7.25
N ASN A 7 14.60 15.62 6.41
CA ASN A 7 15.03 17.00 6.60
C ASN A 7 14.00 17.97 6.00
N ASN A 8 13.48 18.86 6.81
CA ASN A 8 12.50 19.89 6.39
C ASN A 8 11.33 19.32 5.56
N GLY A 9 10.69 18.27 6.08
CA GLY A 9 9.53 17.66 5.44
C GLY A 9 9.85 16.83 4.17
N VAL A 10 11.12 16.58 3.88
CA VAL A 10 11.58 15.82 2.71
C VAL A 10 12.40 14.62 3.14
N LEU A 11 12.24 13.52 2.41
CA LEU A 11 13.01 12.29 2.60
C LEU A 11 14.28 12.29 1.75
N TYR A 12 15.39 11.87 2.33
CA TYR A 12 16.71 11.84 1.69
C TYR A 12 17.38 10.47 1.77
N CYS A 13 18.13 10.16 0.71
CA CYS A 13 19.18 9.14 0.69
C CYS A 13 20.53 9.86 0.51
N GLY A 14 21.35 9.91 1.55
CA GLY A 14 22.56 10.74 1.56
C GLY A 14 22.22 12.22 1.35
N LYS A 15 22.68 12.83 0.26
CA LYS A 15 22.41 14.24 -0.05
C LYS A 15 21.26 14.44 -1.02
N ASN A 16 20.70 13.38 -1.55
CA ASN A 16 19.68 13.44 -2.61
C ASN A 16 18.30 13.20 -2.03
N PRO A 17 17.30 14.03 -2.38
CA PRO A 17 15.92 13.71 -2.08
C PRO A 17 15.53 12.40 -2.79
N ILE A 18 14.68 11.61 -2.14
CA ILE A 18 14.22 10.33 -2.67
C ILE A 18 12.71 10.22 -2.53
N ILE A 19 12.06 9.67 -3.56
CA ILE A 19 10.68 9.19 -3.48
C ILE A 19 10.73 7.67 -3.29
N LEU A 20 10.09 7.18 -2.26
CA LEU A 20 9.94 5.74 -2.04
C LEU A 20 8.81 5.24 -2.94
N ARG A 21 9.13 4.24 -3.76
CA ARG A 21 8.20 3.48 -4.60
C ARG A 21 8.25 2.04 -4.14
N GLY A 22 7.21 1.58 -3.46
CA GLY A 22 7.28 0.31 -2.74
C GLY A 22 6.16 -0.66 -3.00
N MET A 23 6.35 -1.88 -2.47
CA MET A 23 5.38 -2.96 -2.44
C MET A 23 5.19 -3.47 -1.02
N GLY A 24 3.94 -3.58 -0.57
CA GLY A 24 3.56 -4.24 0.67
C GLY A 24 3.61 -5.76 0.50
N LEU A 25 4.45 -6.42 1.28
CA LEU A 25 4.59 -7.89 1.29
C LEU A 25 3.51 -8.52 2.18
N GLY A 26 2.25 -8.15 1.93
CA GLY A 26 1.09 -8.68 2.63
C GLY A 26 0.84 -10.15 2.33
N GLY A 27 0.14 -10.81 3.26
CA GLY A 27 -0.20 -12.21 3.12
C GLY A 27 0.94 -13.18 3.42
N TRP A 28 2.17 -12.73 3.61
CA TRP A 28 3.32 -13.59 3.87
C TRP A 28 3.51 -13.91 5.36
N LEU A 29 4.13 -12.99 6.11
CA LEU A 29 4.42 -13.22 7.53
C LEU A 29 3.23 -12.87 8.45
N LEU A 30 2.21 -12.25 7.90
CA LEU A 30 0.88 -12.11 8.49
C LEU A 30 -0.16 -12.36 7.39
N PRO A 31 -0.65 -13.59 7.21
CA PRO A 31 -1.69 -13.89 6.25
C PRO A 31 -3.05 -13.37 6.71
N GLU A 32 -3.76 -12.72 5.80
CA GLU A 32 -5.13 -12.26 6.01
C GLU A 32 -6.11 -13.14 5.24
N GLY A 33 -7.22 -13.51 5.88
CA GLY A 33 -8.14 -14.49 5.35
C GLY A 33 -8.78 -14.10 4.01
N TYR A 34 -9.02 -12.80 3.77
CA TYR A 34 -9.59 -12.36 2.49
C TYR A 34 -8.66 -12.64 1.29
N MET A 35 -7.33 -12.60 1.50
CA MET A 35 -6.35 -12.94 0.46
C MET A 35 -6.41 -14.42 0.04
N TRP A 36 -6.98 -15.28 0.92
CA TRP A 36 -7.23 -16.70 0.68
C TRP A 36 -8.70 -17.00 0.33
N LYS A 37 -9.54 -15.97 0.10
CA LYS A 37 -10.99 -16.08 -0.11
C LYS A 37 -11.75 -16.66 1.10
N PHE A 38 -11.21 -16.54 2.31
CA PHE A 38 -11.88 -16.99 3.56
C PHE A 38 -12.79 -15.92 4.18
N TYR A 39 -12.57 -14.66 3.77
CA TYR A 39 -13.35 -13.51 4.23
C TYR A 39 -13.46 -13.44 5.77
N THR A 40 -14.65 -13.12 6.30
CA THR A 40 -14.88 -12.89 7.72
C THR A 40 -14.91 -14.15 8.59
N LYS A 41 -15.01 -15.34 8.00
CA LYS A 41 -15.15 -16.62 8.75
C LYS A 41 -13.80 -17.10 9.30
N CYS A 42 -12.73 -16.81 8.59
CA CYS A 42 -11.38 -17.22 8.94
C CYS A 42 -10.42 -16.11 8.52
N ASP A 43 -10.51 -14.96 9.20
CA ASP A 43 -10.03 -13.66 8.73
C ASP A 43 -8.57 -13.35 9.09
N ARG A 44 -7.97 -14.04 10.07
CA ARG A 44 -6.64 -13.72 10.63
C ARG A 44 -5.79 -14.96 10.90
N PRO A 45 -4.47 -14.84 11.09
CA PRO A 45 -3.55 -15.97 11.23
C PRO A 45 -4.01 -17.02 12.24
N ARG A 46 -4.37 -16.66 13.46
CA ARG A 46 -4.84 -17.60 14.50
C ARG A 46 -6.01 -18.46 14.05
N ARG A 47 -6.98 -17.86 13.36
CA ARG A 47 -8.17 -18.56 12.85
C ARG A 47 -7.81 -19.48 11.69
N MET A 48 -6.90 -19.03 10.81
CA MET A 48 -6.40 -19.82 9.69
C MET A 48 -5.59 -21.02 10.16
N GLU A 49 -4.72 -20.83 11.15
CA GLU A 49 -3.96 -21.92 11.79
C GLU A 49 -4.89 -22.93 12.46
N LYS A 50 -5.92 -22.46 13.18
CA LYS A 50 -6.93 -23.31 13.80
C LYS A 50 -7.67 -24.14 12.75
N LEU A 51 -8.09 -23.52 11.64
CA LEU A 51 -8.75 -24.22 10.53
C LEU A 51 -7.86 -25.32 9.96
N LEU A 52 -6.60 -25.02 9.71
CA LEU A 52 -5.66 -26.01 9.19
C LEU A 52 -5.46 -27.20 10.13
N ARG A 53 -5.25 -26.93 11.42
CA ARG A 53 -5.15 -27.99 12.45
C ARG A 53 -6.41 -28.84 12.51
N GLU A 54 -7.57 -28.19 12.46
CA GLU A 54 -8.85 -28.87 12.47
C GLU A 54 -9.03 -29.79 11.26
N LEU A 55 -8.77 -29.28 10.04
CA LEU A 55 -9.01 -30.04 8.82
C LEU A 55 -7.94 -31.10 8.54
N CYS A 56 -6.68 -30.80 8.83
CA CYS A 56 -5.53 -31.59 8.35
C CYS A 56 -4.75 -32.30 9.49
N GLY A 57 -5.00 -31.95 10.75
CA GLY A 57 -4.24 -32.43 11.91
C GLY A 57 -2.98 -31.60 12.20
N GLU A 58 -2.53 -31.63 13.47
CA GLU A 58 -1.45 -30.79 14.02
C GLU A 58 -0.16 -30.90 13.20
N ARG A 59 0.34 -32.12 13.04
CA ARG A 59 1.62 -32.38 12.34
C ARG A 59 1.64 -31.85 10.90
N TYR A 60 0.52 -31.97 10.18
CA TYR A 60 0.43 -31.46 8.82
C TYR A 60 0.40 -29.91 8.84
N ALA A 61 -0.36 -29.33 9.75
CA ALA A 61 -0.48 -27.87 9.86
C ALA A 61 0.86 -27.20 10.16
N GLU A 62 1.66 -27.74 11.10
CA GLU A 62 3.02 -27.26 11.38
C GLU A 62 3.88 -27.29 10.12
N ALA A 63 3.97 -28.44 9.45
CA ALA A 63 4.77 -28.60 8.22
C ALA A 63 4.25 -27.75 7.05
N PHE A 64 2.94 -27.45 7.00
CA PHE A 64 2.37 -26.56 6.01
C PHE A 64 2.86 -25.12 6.19
N TRP A 65 2.81 -24.56 7.43
CA TRP A 65 3.20 -23.18 7.68
C TRP A 65 4.70 -22.95 7.42
N GLU A 66 5.57 -23.90 7.77
CA GLU A 66 6.99 -23.83 7.40
C GLU A 66 7.16 -23.71 5.87
N ARG A 67 6.50 -24.60 5.11
CA ARG A 67 6.54 -24.58 3.64
C ARG A 67 5.90 -23.33 3.04
N TYR A 68 4.86 -22.79 3.69
CA TYR A 68 4.18 -21.57 3.26
C TYR A 68 5.11 -20.36 3.34
N TYR A 69 5.74 -20.14 4.50
CA TYR A 69 6.67 -19.04 4.69
C TYR A 69 7.89 -19.13 3.77
N ASP A 70 8.36 -20.32 3.45
CA ASP A 70 9.48 -20.54 2.51
C ASP A 70 9.12 -20.25 1.04
N ARG A 71 7.81 -20.20 0.67
CA ARG A 71 7.37 -20.18 -0.73
C ARG A 71 6.58 -18.95 -1.13
N TYR A 72 5.92 -18.27 -0.18
CA TYR A 72 5.00 -17.20 -0.53
C TYR A 72 5.72 -15.98 -1.11
N ILE A 73 6.74 -15.49 -0.42
CA ILE A 73 7.69 -14.49 -0.94
C ILE A 73 9.07 -15.13 -0.99
N THR A 74 9.76 -14.92 -2.10
CA THR A 74 11.06 -15.49 -2.39
C THR A 74 12.01 -14.42 -2.95
N GLU A 75 13.28 -14.75 -3.11
CA GLU A 75 14.25 -13.87 -3.76
C GLU A 75 13.81 -13.44 -5.17
N ARG A 76 13.10 -14.31 -5.91
CA ARG A 76 12.56 -14.02 -7.24
C ARG A 76 11.58 -12.84 -7.22
N ASP A 77 10.75 -12.76 -6.17
CA ASP A 77 9.78 -11.68 -6.01
C ASP A 77 10.49 -10.32 -5.79
N ILE A 78 11.48 -10.29 -4.90
CA ILE A 78 12.27 -9.07 -4.65
C ILE A 78 13.08 -8.66 -5.89
N ALA A 79 13.66 -9.63 -6.62
CA ALA A 79 14.35 -9.37 -7.89
C ALA A 79 13.41 -8.76 -8.94
N TRP A 80 12.17 -9.27 -9.03
CA TRP A 80 11.17 -8.73 -9.95
C TRP A 80 10.78 -7.30 -9.57
N ILE A 81 10.49 -7.05 -8.28
CA ILE A 81 10.17 -5.70 -7.76
C ILE A 81 11.28 -4.71 -8.12
N ALA A 82 12.54 -5.07 -7.87
CA ALA A 82 13.70 -4.25 -8.25
C ALA A 82 13.80 -4.01 -9.76
N GLY A 83 13.56 -5.06 -10.55
CA GLY A 83 13.55 -5.01 -12.01
C GLY A 83 12.47 -4.07 -12.59
N GLN A 84 11.41 -3.80 -11.84
CA GLN A 84 10.40 -2.80 -12.20
C GLN A 84 10.84 -1.35 -11.86
N GLY A 85 12.03 -1.15 -11.29
CA GLY A 85 12.53 0.16 -10.89
C GLY A 85 11.92 0.69 -9.59
N LEU A 86 11.35 -0.19 -8.76
CA LEU A 86 10.91 0.14 -7.42
C LEU A 86 12.08 0.06 -6.45
N ASN A 87 12.02 0.77 -5.34
CA ASN A 87 13.16 0.96 -4.44
C ASN A 87 12.87 0.59 -2.97
N SER A 88 11.67 0.11 -2.67
CA SER A 88 11.31 -0.26 -1.28
C SER A 88 10.31 -1.41 -1.22
N VAL A 89 10.30 -2.12 -0.09
CA VAL A 89 9.25 -3.05 0.31
C VAL A 89 8.90 -2.83 1.77
N ARG A 90 7.62 -3.01 2.12
CA ARG A 90 7.10 -2.98 3.48
C ARG A 90 6.73 -4.39 3.91
N LEU A 91 7.33 -4.88 4.98
CA LEU A 91 7.20 -6.26 5.45
C LEU A 91 6.25 -6.32 6.64
N ALA A 92 5.04 -6.80 6.39
CA ALA A 92 4.04 -7.03 7.41
C ALA A 92 4.44 -8.20 8.33
N MET A 93 4.79 -7.90 9.59
CA MET A 93 5.26 -8.87 10.58
C MET A 93 4.20 -9.17 11.63
N ASN A 94 4.20 -10.40 12.12
CA ASN A 94 3.37 -10.84 13.25
C ASN A 94 4.22 -11.01 14.51
N ALA A 95 3.96 -10.18 15.54
CA ALA A 95 4.69 -10.23 16.81
C ALA A 95 4.65 -11.61 17.46
N ARG A 96 3.49 -12.30 17.42
CA ARG A 96 3.30 -13.63 18.03
C ARG A 96 4.22 -14.70 17.44
N HIS A 97 4.52 -14.59 16.14
CA HIS A 97 5.43 -15.52 15.48
C HIS A 97 6.90 -15.10 15.56
N LEU A 98 7.14 -13.78 15.57
CA LEU A 98 8.50 -13.24 15.57
C LEU A 98 9.18 -13.34 16.94
N PHE A 99 8.40 -13.41 18.02
CA PHE A 99 8.90 -13.41 19.38
C PHE A 99 8.30 -14.51 20.26
N ASP A 100 9.14 -15.10 21.08
CA ASP A 100 8.74 -15.94 22.22
C ASP A 100 8.66 -15.06 23.47
N ILE A 101 7.55 -15.18 24.23
CA ILE A 101 7.36 -14.51 25.50
C ILE A 101 7.51 -15.56 26.59
N GLY A 102 8.61 -15.45 27.35
CA GLY A 102 8.94 -16.34 28.45
C GLY A 102 8.36 -15.89 29.81
N GLU A 103 8.86 -16.49 30.88
CA GLU A 103 8.51 -16.11 32.24
C GLU A 103 8.87 -14.62 32.52
N GLN A 104 8.05 -13.95 33.33
CA GLN A 104 8.19 -12.53 33.67
C GLN A 104 8.25 -11.61 32.42
N ASP A 105 7.50 -11.97 31.37
CA ASP A 105 7.42 -11.22 30.12
C ASP A 105 8.76 -11.03 29.39
N THR A 106 9.70 -11.95 29.61
CA THR A 106 10.99 -11.92 28.89
C THR A 106 10.73 -12.16 27.41
N VAL A 107 11.11 -11.18 26.57
CA VAL A 107 10.93 -11.22 25.11
C VAL A 107 12.21 -11.73 24.46
N ARG A 108 12.07 -12.69 23.53
CA ARG A 108 13.19 -13.23 22.74
C ARG A 108 12.74 -13.46 21.33
N PHE A 109 13.67 -13.37 20.35
CA PHE A 109 13.36 -13.72 18.98
C PHE A 109 13.08 -15.24 18.84
N HIS A 110 11.98 -15.54 18.13
CA HIS A 110 11.75 -16.89 17.61
C HIS A 110 12.56 -17.08 16.32
N THR A 111 13.69 -17.78 16.43
CA THR A 111 14.73 -17.81 15.38
C THR A 111 14.28 -18.38 14.05
N ALA A 112 13.38 -19.38 14.04
CA ALA A 112 12.88 -19.98 12.82
C ALA A 112 12.04 -19.00 11.97
N TYR A 113 11.27 -18.13 12.63
CA TYR A 113 10.48 -17.10 11.93
C TYR A 113 11.32 -15.85 11.59
N LEU A 114 12.22 -15.44 12.50
CA LEU A 114 13.15 -14.34 12.26
C LEU A 114 14.01 -14.55 11.01
N ARG A 115 14.33 -15.82 10.68
CA ARG A 115 15.06 -16.17 9.46
C ARG A 115 14.43 -15.58 8.21
N HIS A 116 13.10 -15.55 8.09
CA HIS A 116 12.41 -14.99 6.92
C HIS A 116 12.60 -13.47 6.81
N VAL A 117 12.66 -12.76 7.94
CA VAL A 117 13.00 -11.32 7.98
C VAL A 117 14.44 -11.11 7.51
N ASP A 118 15.38 -11.91 8.02
CA ASP A 118 16.79 -11.84 7.63
C ASP A 118 17.01 -12.21 6.15
N ASP A 119 16.33 -13.23 5.65
CA ASP A 119 16.35 -13.63 4.23
C ASP A 119 15.83 -12.49 3.34
N CYS A 120 14.68 -11.89 3.69
CA CYS A 120 14.13 -10.75 2.98
C CYS A 120 15.11 -9.57 2.95
N LEU A 121 15.73 -9.26 4.09
CA LEU A 121 16.76 -8.24 4.17
C LEU A 121 17.97 -8.53 3.27
N ALA A 122 18.43 -9.79 3.24
CA ALA A 122 19.53 -10.20 2.38
C ALA A 122 19.20 -10.03 0.89
N TRP A 123 17.97 -10.39 0.47
CA TRP A 123 17.51 -10.18 -0.89
C TRP A 123 17.38 -8.67 -1.21
N CYS A 124 16.82 -7.88 -0.31
CA CYS A 124 16.71 -6.43 -0.46
C CYS A 124 18.09 -5.78 -0.64
N LYS A 125 19.08 -6.16 0.17
CA LYS A 125 20.48 -5.70 0.02
C LYS A 125 21.06 -6.07 -1.33
N LYS A 126 20.84 -7.28 -1.80
CA LYS A 126 21.35 -7.77 -3.09
C LYS A 126 20.82 -6.94 -4.27
N TYR A 127 19.57 -6.53 -4.21
CA TYR A 127 18.91 -5.79 -5.29
C TYR A 127 18.79 -4.29 -5.06
N GLY A 128 19.36 -3.76 -3.96
CA GLY A 128 19.36 -2.31 -3.69
C GLY A 128 18.00 -1.74 -3.26
N ILE A 129 17.15 -2.57 -2.65
CA ILE A 129 15.81 -2.24 -2.14
C ILE A 129 15.89 -1.90 -0.66
N TYR A 130 15.18 -0.88 -0.19
CA TYR A 130 14.97 -0.61 1.22
C TYR A 130 13.86 -1.49 1.80
N LEU A 131 14.13 -2.10 2.96
CA LEU A 131 13.17 -2.91 3.70
C LEU A 131 12.60 -2.08 4.86
N PHE A 132 11.29 -1.89 4.90
CA PHE A 132 10.57 -1.31 6.02
C PHE A 132 9.99 -2.44 6.88
N LEU A 133 10.29 -2.39 8.18
CA LEU A 133 9.76 -3.35 9.15
C LEU A 133 8.45 -2.81 9.71
N ASP A 134 7.36 -3.49 9.44
CA ASP A 134 6.02 -3.11 9.85
C ASP A 134 5.48 -4.06 10.92
N MET A 135 5.13 -3.51 12.08
CA MET A 135 4.44 -4.28 13.14
C MET A 135 2.94 -4.39 12.80
N HIS A 136 2.64 -5.26 11.87
CA HIS A 136 1.29 -5.48 11.36
C HIS A 136 0.37 -6.23 12.34
N GLY A 137 0.92 -7.14 13.13
CA GLY A 137 0.22 -7.85 14.18
C GLY A 137 0.88 -7.65 15.55
N ALA A 138 0.47 -6.61 16.28
CA ALA A 138 1.02 -6.29 17.60
C ALA A 138 0.53 -7.25 18.71
N PRO A 139 1.25 -7.33 19.85
CA PRO A 139 0.79 -8.11 21.01
C PRO A 139 -0.62 -7.72 21.44
N GLY A 140 -1.51 -8.71 21.54
CA GLY A 140 -2.92 -8.52 21.88
C GLY A 140 -3.79 -7.94 20.76
N GLY A 141 -3.20 -7.59 19.62
CA GLY A 141 -3.87 -6.95 18.49
C GLY A 141 -4.17 -5.46 18.73
N GLN A 142 -3.98 -4.65 17.71
CA GLN A 142 -4.19 -3.20 17.73
C GLN A 142 -5.57 -2.78 17.24
N THR A 143 -6.31 -3.67 16.59
CA THR A 143 -7.63 -3.40 16.03
C THR A 143 -8.73 -4.32 16.52
N GLY A 144 -8.44 -5.61 16.76
CA GLY A 144 -9.43 -6.66 16.94
C GLY A 144 -10.10 -7.09 15.63
N GLN A 145 -9.46 -6.85 14.48
CA GLN A 145 -10.00 -7.11 13.14
C GLN A 145 -9.08 -8.03 12.32
N ASN A 146 -9.44 -8.25 11.05
CA ASN A 146 -8.72 -9.12 10.12
C ASN A 146 -7.28 -8.69 9.79
N ILE A 147 -6.95 -7.45 10.03
CA ILE A 147 -5.64 -6.86 9.71
C ILE A 147 -4.61 -7.02 10.83
N ASP A 148 -4.93 -7.71 11.90
CA ASP A 148 -4.00 -8.06 12.96
C ASP A 148 -4.14 -9.55 13.35
N ASP A 149 -3.46 -9.98 14.41
CA ASP A 149 -3.55 -11.35 14.92
C ASP A 149 -4.13 -11.41 16.34
N SER A 150 -5.12 -10.56 16.64
CA SER A 150 -5.82 -10.54 17.92
C SER A 150 -6.50 -11.89 18.19
N GLU A 151 -6.51 -12.30 19.47
CA GLU A 151 -7.18 -13.52 19.90
C GLU A 151 -8.70 -13.34 19.97
N SER A 152 -9.09 -12.19 20.48
CA SER A 152 -10.50 -11.72 20.57
C SER A 152 -10.75 -10.61 19.54
N ASP A 153 -12.03 -10.26 19.32
CA ASP A 153 -12.40 -9.14 18.47
C ASP A 153 -12.29 -7.78 19.23
N ILE A 154 -11.26 -7.64 20.05
CA ILE A 154 -10.96 -6.48 20.88
C ILE A 154 -9.50 -6.09 20.69
N PRO A 155 -9.17 -4.78 20.60
CA PRO A 155 -7.79 -4.31 20.51
C PRO A 155 -7.10 -4.37 21.88
N GLU A 156 -6.65 -5.56 22.28
CA GLU A 156 -6.08 -5.79 23.62
C GLU A 156 -4.75 -5.08 23.85
N LEU A 157 -4.10 -4.60 22.82
CA LEU A 157 -2.97 -3.68 22.95
C LEU A 157 -3.32 -2.41 23.74
N PHE A 158 -4.58 -1.96 23.64
CA PHE A 158 -5.06 -0.74 24.33
C PHE A 158 -5.87 -1.02 25.59
N THR A 159 -6.19 -2.28 25.90
CA THR A 159 -6.91 -2.66 27.12
C THR A 159 -6.01 -3.31 28.16
N ASP A 160 -4.86 -3.84 27.76
CA ASP A 160 -3.88 -4.44 28.66
C ASP A 160 -2.50 -3.77 28.48
N ARG A 161 -2.06 -3.08 29.52
CA ARG A 161 -0.76 -2.40 29.56
C ARG A 161 0.41 -3.33 29.32
N ARG A 162 0.30 -4.59 29.72
CA ARG A 162 1.32 -5.62 29.51
C ARG A 162 1.65 -5.78 28.02
N ASN A 163 0.64 -5.78 27.14
CA ASN A 163 0.84 -5.88 25.70
C ASN A 163 1.65 -4.70 25.15
N GLN A 164 1.42 -3.48 25.66
CA GLN A 164 2.20 -2.32 25.29
C GLN A 164 3.67 -2.42 25.76
N ASP A 165 3.90 -2.92 26.98
CA ASP A 165 5.23 -3.06 27.54
C ASP A 165 6.04 -4.12 26.76
N ILE A 166 5.40 -5.21 26.35
CA ILE A 166 5.96 -6.23 25.46
C ILE A 166 6.30 -5.63 24.09
N LEU A 167 5.39 -4.86 23.49
CA LEU A 167 5.64 -4.20 22.18
C LEU A 167 6.85 -3.25 22.24
N VAL A 168 6.99 -2.50 23.34
CA VAL A 168 8.15 -1.62 23.56
C VAL A 168 9.46 -2.41 23.56
N GLU A 169 9.51 -3.55 24.26
CA GLU A 169 10.70 -4.40 24.29
C GLU A 169 10.98 -5.06 22.94
N MET A 170 9.94 -5.49 22.22
CA MET A 170 10.08 -6.05 20.87
C MET A 170 10.75 -5.05 19.92
N TRP A 171 10.28 -3.80 19.88
CA TRP A 171 10.90 -2.76 19.06
C TRP A 171 12.32 -2.42 19.48
N ARG A 172 12.61 -2.40 20.79
CA ARG A 172 13.98 -2.23 21.28
C ARG A 172 14.90 -3.34 20.79
N LEU A 173 14.45 -4.59 20.81
CA LEU A 173 15.23 -5.73 20.30
C LEU A 173 15.45 -5.68 18.79
N LEU A 174 14.43 -5.30 18.01
CA LEU A 174 14.56 -5.08 16.56
C LEU A 174 15.56 -3.98 16.25
N ALA A 175 15.50 -2.85 16.97
CA ALA A 175 16.42 -1.73 16.80
C ALA A 175 17.86 -2.10 17.17
N ILE A 176 18.09 -2.91 18.23
CA ILE A 176 19.42 -3.46 18.56
C ILE A 176 19.95 -4.33 17.42
N ARG A 177 19.10 -5.22 16.88
CA ARG A 177 19.50 -6.17 15.83
C ARG A 177 19.87 -5.46 14.54
N TYR A 178 19.04 -4.54 14.09
CA TYR A 178 19.14 -3.93 12.77
C TYR A 178 19.71 -2.50 12.77
N GLY A 179 20.03 -1.94 13.92
CA GLY A 179 20.46 -0.55 14.07
C GLY A 179 21.74 -0.15 13.29
N ASN A 180 22.49 -1.12 12.75
CA ASN A 180 23.66 -0.87 11.89
C ASN A 180 23.42 -1.24 10.42
N GLU A 181 22.18 -1.54 10.01
CA GLU A 181 21.88 -2.06 8.69
C GLU A 181 21.18 -0.99 7.82
N PRO A 182 21.90 -0.29 6.93
CA PRO A 182 21.32 0.80 6.15
C PRO A 182 20.29 0.35 5.10
N ALA A 183 20.14 -0.95 4.85
CA ALA A 183 19.11 -1.46 3.97
C ALA A 183 17.74 -1.54 4.66
N ILE A 184 17.68 -1.47 5.98
CA ILE A 184 16.45 -1.15 6.69
C ILE A 184 16.12 0.31 6.43
N GLY A 185 14.99 0.57 5.78
CA GLY A 185 14.52 1.93 5.48
C GLY A 185 13.99 2.64 6.72
N GLY A 186 13.29 1.91 7.57
CA GLY A 186 12.68 2.44 8.78
C GLY A 186 11.86 1.40 9.54
N TYR A 187 11.36 1.83 10.67
CA TYR A 187 10.51 1.07 11.60
C TYR A 187 9.11 1.67 11.59
N ASP A 188 8.17 0.96 11.00
CA ASP A 188 6.75 1.27 11.03
C ASP A 188 6.14 0.63 12.27
N LEU A 189 5.84 1.48 13.24
CA LEU A 189 5.69 1.04 14.62
C LEU A 189 4.41 0.26 14.90
N LEU A 190 3.34 0.52 14.14
CA LEU A 190 2.04 -0.09 14.41
C LEU A 190 1.08 0.11 13.24
N ASN A 191 0.80 -0.96 12.51
CA ASN A 191 -0.12 -0.94 11.38
C ASN A 191 -1.57 -0.64 11.80
N GLU A 192 -2.21 0.33 11.13
CA GLU A 192 -3.65 0.63 11.13
C GLU A 192 -4.33 0.60 12.51
N PRO A 193 -3.81 1.28 13.54
CA PRO A 193 -4.35 1.16 14.89
C PRO A 193 -5.74 1.73 15.03
N ILE A 194 -6.50 1.15 15.94
CA ILE A 194 -7.76 1.66 16.52
C ILE A 194 -8.83 1.96 15.47
N PRO A 195 -9.70 0.99 15.10
CA PRO A 195 -10.84 1.26 14.24
C PRO A 195 -11.80 2.28 14.87
N ASN A 196 -12.56 3.00 14.05
CA ASN A 196 -13.38 4.15 14.48
C ASN A 196 -14.37 3.86 15.62
N TRP A 197 -14.94 2.65 15.64
CA TRP A 197 -15.83 2.25 16.75
C TRP A 197 -15.11 2.03 18.09
N ASN A 198 -13.78 1.98 18.06
CA ASN A 198 -12.91 1.91 19.23
C ASN A 198 -12.17 3.23 19.53
N ARG A 199 -12.57 4.36 18.92
CA ARG A 199 -11.94 5.69 19.06
C ARG A 199 -11.72 6.17 20.49
N ARG A 200 -12.40 5.56 21.48
CA ARG A 200 -12.15 5.82 22.90
C ARG A 200 -10.72 5.55 23.33
N TYR A 201 -9.96 4.77 22.55
CA TYR A 201 -8.55 4.46 22.78
C TYR A 201 -7.58 5.42 22.08
N ASN A 202 -8.04 6.30 21.17
CA ASN A 202 -7.18 7.27 20.46
C ASN A 202 -6.24 8.03 21.40
N PRO A 203 -6.66 8.49 22.62
CA PRO A 203 -5.77 9.19 23.54
C PRO A 203 -4.57 8.37 24.03
N GLN A 204 -4.56 7.06 23.83
CA GLN A 204 -3.43 6.20 24.22
C GLN A 204 -2.37 6.06 23.12
N LEU A 205 -2.71 6.37 21.86
CA LEU A 205 -1.85 6.09 20.72
C LEU A 205 -0.55 6.94 20.76
N LEU A 206 -0.67 8.26 20.83
CA LEU A 206 0.50 9.14 20.89
C LEU A 206 1.39 8.88 22.12
N PRO A 207 0.88 8.68 23.33
CA PRO A 207 1.69 8.23 24.47
C PRO A 207 2.42 6.90 24.23
N LEU A 208 1.80 5.94 23.53
CA LEU A 208 2.47 4.69 23.15
C LEU A 208 3.60 4.94 22.16
N TYR A 209 3.36 5.72 21.11
CA TYR A 209 4.39 6.11 20.14
C TYR A 209 5.58 6.80 20.79
N ARG A 210 5.37 7.72 21.73
CA ARG A 210 6.44 8.35 22.52
C ARG A 210 7.30 7.34 23.28
N ARG A 211 6.68 6.30 23.82
CA ARG A 211 7.40 5.22 24.54
C ARG A 211 8.22 4.36 23.58
N LEU A 212 7.62 3.96 22.46
CA LEU A 212 8.27 3.17 21.41
C LEU A 212 9.47 3.93 20.83
N THR A 213 9.25 5.18 20.44
CA THR A 213 10.32 6.05 19.92
C THR A 213 11.49 6.18 20.89
N ARG A 214 11.21 6.43 22.16
CA ARG A 214 12.27 6.51 23.19
C ARG A 214 13.06 5.21 23.28
N ALA A 215 12.39 4.07 23.38
CA ALA A 215 13.04 2.77 23.51
C ALA A 215 13.92 2.43 22.30
N ILE A 216 13.49 2.82 21.09
CA ILE A 216 14.27 2.68 19.87
C ILE A 216 15.47 3.63 19.91
N ARG A 217 15.28 4.91 20.23
CA ARG A 217 16.33 5.94 20.23
C ARG A 217 17.42 5.69 21.26
N ASP A 218 17.11 5.00 22.35
CA ASP A 218 18.11 4.57 23.34
C ASP A 218 19.17 3.61 22.74
N VAL A 219 18.87 2.96 21.60
CA VAL A 219 19.74 1.96 20.96
C VAL A 219 20.02 2.22 19.48
N ASP A 220 19.17 2.99 18.81
CA ASP A 220 19.28 3.33 17.38
C ASP A 220 18.84 4.78 17.11
N ALA A 221 19.80 5.65 16.83
CA ALA A 221 19.58 7.06 16.53
C ALA A 221 19.49 7.35 15.01
N ARG A 222 19.50 6.33 14.14
CA ARG A 222 19.70 6.52 12.69
C ARG A 222 18.46 6.22 11.86
N HIS A 223 17.77 5.12 12.13
CA HIS A 223 16.65 4.72 11.29
C HIS A 223 15.46 5.65 11.45
N MET A 224 14.72 5.81 10.35
CA MET A 224 13.44 6.49 10.39
C MET A 224 12.47 5.73 11.27
N ILE A 225 11.60 6.46 11.96
CA ILE A 225 10.45 5.93 12.67
C ILE A 225 9.21 6.42 11.95
N ILE A 226 8.32 5.49 11.62
CA ILE A 226 7.09 5.75 10.90
C ILE A 226 5.94 5.63 11.90
N LEU A 227 5.05 6.62 11.88
CA LEU A 227 3.89 6.70 12.77
C LEU A 227 2.62 6.82 11.94
N GLU A 228 1.69 5.93 12.17
CA GLU A 228 0.37 5.94 11.54
C GLU A 228 -0.69 6.65 12.36
N GLY A 229 -1.67 7.25 11.69
CA GLY A 229 -2.87 7.77 12.32
C GLY A 229 -3.74 6.65 12.91
N ALA A 230 -4.73 7.01 13.73
CA ALA A 230 -5.77 6.07 14.12
C ALA A 230 -6.74 5.80 12.95
N HIS A 231 -7.72 4.93 13.16
CA HIS A 231 -8.76 4.60 12.18
C HIS A 231 -8.18 4.17 10.84
N TRP A 232 -7.39 3.08 10.87
CA TRP A 232 -6.71 2.56 9.68
C TRP A 232 -5.83 3.61 8.99
N ALA A 233 -4.97 4.27 9.78
CA ALA A 233 -4.03 5.29 9.34
C ALA A 233 -4.68 6.54 8.69
N THR A 234 -5.97 6.80 8.93
CA THR A 234 -6.69 7.92 8.31
C THR A 234 -7.02 9.08 9.26
N ASP A 235 -7.00 8.88 10.57
CA ASP A 235 -7.29 9.91 11.58
C ASP A 235 -6.01 10.48 12.18
N PHE A 236 -5.56 11.61 11.65
CA PHE A 236 -4.36 12.32 12.09
C PHE A 236 -4.60 13.27 13.28
N SER A 237 -5.83 13.39 13.78
CA SER A 237 -6.13 14.18 14.99
C SER A 237 -5.38 13.64 16.22
N VAL A 238 -4.97 12.37 16.20
CA VAL A 238 -4.12 11.77 17.26
C VAL A 238 -2.76 12.45 17.40
N PHE A 239 -2.31 13.21 16.41
CA PHE A 239 -1.06 13.97 16.40
C PHE A 239 -1.23 15.43 16.80
N ASP A 240 -2.43 15.89 17.19
CA ASP A 240 -2.65 17.33 17.52
C ASP A 240 -1.70 17.81 18.64
N ASP A 241 -1.43 16.96 19.63
CA ASP A 241 -0.50 17.23 20.74
C ASP A 241 0.96 16.81 20.45
N TYR A 242 1.27 16.38 19.23
CA TYR A 242 2.64 16.08 18.82
C TYR A 242 3.32 17.34 18.35
N THR A 243 4.56 17.59 18.82
CA THR A 243 5.25 18.85 18.54
C THR A 243 6.31 18.69 17.44
N PRO A 244 6.68 19.80 16.72
CA PRO A 244 7.75 19.74 15.74
C PRO A 244 9.10 19.29 16.33
N GLU A 245 9.37 19.62 17.61
CA GLU A 245 10.61 19.21 18.30
C GLU A 245 10.65 17.70 18.51
N GLU A 246 9.52 17.09 18.89
CA GLU A 246 9.40 15.62 19.01
C GLU A 246 9.51 14.94 17.65
N ALA A 247 8.95 15.55 16.61
CA ALA A 247 8.95 15.04 15.26
C ALA A 247 10.27 15.23 14.51
N ALA A 248 11.17 16.09 14.99
CA ALA A 248 12.48 16.34 14.37
C ALA A 248 13.44 15.14 14.46
N ASP A 249 13.09 14.11 15.22
CA ASP A 249 13.91 12.92 15.44
C ASP A 249 13.73 11.84 14.36
N ASN A 250 13.90 12.22 13.09
CA ASN A 250 13.81 11.34 11.93
C ASN A 250 12.46 10.59 11.83
N ILE A 251 11.35 11.33 12.01
CA ILE A 251 9.98 10.84 11.98
C ILE A 251 9.37 11.02 10.58
N VAL A 252 8.58 10.05 10.16
CA VAL A 252 7.71 10.07 8.97
C VAL A 252 6.28 9.83 9.45
N LEU A 253 5.31 10.56 8.91
CA LEU A 253 3.90 10.24 9.13
C LEU A 253 3.38 9.42 7.96
N GLU A 254 2.69 8.34 8.28
CA GLU A 254 2.13 7.41 7.32
C GLU A 254 0.60 7.48 7.33
N PHE A 255 0.01 7.46 6.13
CA PHE A 255 -1.42 7.30 5.92
C PHE A 255 -1.69 6.19 4.92
N HIS A 256 -2.87 5.59 5.03
CA HIS A 256 -3.40 4.61 4.07
C HIS A 256 -4.53 5.24 3.27
N LYS A 257 -4.63 4.89 1.98
CA LYS A 257 -5.65 5.43 1.10
C LYS A 257 -6.12 4.42 0.07
N TYR A 258 -7.40 4.09 0.18
CA TYR A 258 -8.12 3.18 -0.69
C TYR A 258 -9.40 3.87 -1.22
N TRP A 259 -10.10 3.33 -2.13
CA TRP A 259 -11.48 3.56 -2.62
C TRP A 259 -12.09 4.98 -2.45
N SER A 260 -11.29 5.99 -2.34
CA SER A 260 -11.70 7.39 -2.16
C SER A 260 -11.23 8.25 -3.33
N ASP A 261 -11.69 9.50 -3.39
CA ASP A 261 -11.28 10.43 -4.44
C ASP A 261 -9.74 10.49 -4.55
N PRO A 262 -9.17 10.20 -5.75
CA PRO A 262 -7.74 10.30 -5.99
C PRO A 262 -7.34 11.75 -6.32
N ASP A 263 -7.55 12.66 -5.37
CA ASP A 263 -7.29 14.09 -5.50
C ASP A 263 -6.56 14.69 -4.29
N GLU A 264 -6.06 15.92 -4.44
CA GLU A 264 -5.32 16.62 -3.40
C GLU A 264 -6.20 17.05 -2.23
N GLU A 265 -7.48 17.35 -2.47
CA GLU A 265 -8.42 17.75 -1.43
C GLU A 265 -8.57 16.67 -0.36
N SER A 266 -8.61 15.42 -0.79
CA SER A 266 -8.72 14.26 0.10
C SER A 266 -7.47 14.01 0.94
N LEU A 267 -6.32 14.62 0.57
CA LEU A 267 -5.07 14.53 1.31
C LEU A 267 -4.85 15.70 2.28
N ALA A 268 -5.69 16.73 2.23
CA ALA A 268 -5.49 17.96 3.00
C ALA A 268 -5.20 17.74 4.49
N PRO A 269 -5.94 16.89 5.24
CA PRO A 269 -5.67 16.69 6.67
C PRO A 269 -4.26 16.13 6.96
N PHE A 270 -3.77 15.23 6.09
CA PHE A 270 -2.44 14.63 6.23
C PHE A 270 -1.36 15.66 5.92
N VAL A 271 -1.53 16.41 4.81
CA VAL A 271 -0.59 17.43 4.36
C VAL A 271 -0.49 18.58 5.38
N GLU A 272 -1.60 19.02 5.96
CA GLU A 272 -1.62 20.06 6.99
C GLU A 272 -0.88 19.62 8.25
N THR A 273 -1.11 18.39 8.73
CA THR A 273 -0.42 17.85 9.90
C THR A 273 1.08 17.70 9.63
N ALA A 274 1.47 17.16 8.49
CA ALA A 274 2.88 16.99 8.12
C ALA A 274 3.61 18.34 8.00
N LYS A 275 2.97 19.35 7.39
CA LYS A 275 3.51 20.72 7.34
C LYS A 275 3.68 21.33 8.72
N ARG A 276 2.69 21.17 9.62
CA ARG A 276 2.75 21.67 10.99
C ARG A 276 3.93 21.06 11.75
N LEU A 277 4.17 19.77 11.55
CA LEU A 277 5.23 19.01 12.22
C LEU A 277 6.59 19.06 11.49
N ASN A 278 6.60 19.60 10.26
CA ASN A 278 7.79 19.65 9.40
C ASN A 278 8.40 18.27 9.11
N VAL A 279 7.56 17.27 8.85
CA VAL A 279 7.94 15.89 8.54
C VAL A 279 7.45 15.48 7.15
N PRO A 280 8.08 14.50 6.48
CA PRO A 280 7.55 13.94 5.25
C PRO A 280 6.34 13.05 5.52
N LEU A 281 5.51 12.90 4.47
CA LEU A 281 4.44 11.93 4.39
C LEU A 281 4.88 10.69 3.61
N TRP A 282 4.31 9.55 3.97
CA TRP A 282 4.38 8.32 3.20
C TRP A 282 2.97 7.72 3.08
N MET A 283 2.55 7.36 1.88
CA MET A 283 1.36 6.57 1.65
C MET A 283 1.77 5.09 1.75
N GLY A 284 1.75 4.54 2.96
CA GLY A 284 2.31 3.21 3.27
C GLY A 284 1.46 2.05 2.83
N GLU A 285 0.16 2.28 2.62
CA GLU A 285 -0.72 1.33 1.96
C GLU A 285 -1.76 2.01 1.08
N GLY A 286 -1.90 1.49 -0.13
CA GLY A 286 -2.95 1.88 -1.05
C GLY A 286 -2.95 0.96 -2.27
N GLY A 287 -4.12 0.74 -2.82
CA GLY A 287 -4.29 -0.19 -3.93
C GLY A 287 -5.70 -0.75 -3.94
N GLU A 288 -5.84 -2.06 -4.19
CA GLU A 288 -7.12 -2.78 -4.20
C GLU A 288 -8.22 -2.08 -4.98
N ASN A 289 -7.83 -1.50 -6.11
CA ASN A 289 -8.68 -0.74 -7.01
C ASN A 289 -8.39 -1.16 -8.47
N ASN A 290 -8.81 -0.38 -9.44
CA ASN A 290 -8.52 -0.64 -10.86
C ASN A 290 -7.34 0.20 -11.37
N LEU A 291 -6.85 -0.12 -12.57
CA LEU A 291 -5.75 0.58 -13.22
C LEU A 291 -6.02 2.09 -13.38
N GLN A 292 -7.27 2.46 -13.63
CA GLN A 292 -7.67 3.85 -13.77
C GLN A 292 -7.40 4.63 -12.48
N TRP A 293 -7.86 4.11 -11.33
CA TRP A 293 -7.61 4.74 -10.03
C TRP A 293 -6.11 4.84 -9.71
N TYR A 294 -5.34 3.78 -10.04
CA TYR A 294 -3.88 3.81 -9.86
C TYR A 294 -3.22 4.92 -10.64
N THR A 295 -3.63 5.13 -11.88
CA THR A 295 -3.10 6.18 -12.77
C THR A 295 -3.42 7.59 -12.28
N TYR A 296 -4.50 7.78 -11.52
CA TYR A 296 -4.78 9.04 -10.82
C TYR A 296 -3.93 9.21 -9.56
N ALA A 297 -3.96 8.22 -8.65
CA ALA A 297 -3.53 8.37 -7.27
C ALA A 297 -2.01 8.41 -7.11
N PHE A 298 -1.29 7.42 -7.65
CA PHE A 298 0.13 7.26 -7.38
C PHE A 298 1.02 8.36 -7.97
N PRO A 299 0.82 8.79 -9.23
CA PRO A 299 1.56 9.94 -9.75
C PRO A 299 1.26 11.25 -9.02
N MET A 300 0.05 11.42 -8.50
CA MET A 300 -0.32 12.57 -7.65
C MET A 300 0.50 12.58 -6.35
N TYR A 301 0.68 11.44 -5.69
CA TYR A 301 1.53 11.37 -4.49
C TYR A 301 2.96 11.83 -4.81
N GLU A 302 3.55 11.33 -5.88
CA GLU A 302 4.91 11.71 -6.29
C GLU A 302 5.03 13.21 -6.61
N ARG A 303 4.03 13.79 -7.28
CA ARG A 303 3.99 15.23 -7.56
C ARG A 303 3.99 16.06 -6.27
N LEU A 304 3.39 15.55 -5.21
CA LEU A 304 3.36 16.17 -3.88
C LEU A 304 4.62 15.84 -3.03
N GLY A 305 5.57 15.09 -3.58
CA GLY A 305 6.76 14.67 -2.84
C GLY A 305 6.49 13.53 -1.84
N ILE A 306 5.37 12.82 -1.98
CA ILE A 306 4.94 11.73 -1.11
C ILE A 306 5.37 10.41 -1.73
N GLY A 307 6.17 9.62 -1.00
CA GLY A 307 6.45 8.24 -1.36
C GLY A 307 5.22 7.35 -1.17
N TRP A 308 5.23 6.18 -1.78
CA TRP A 308 4.10 5.25 -1.70
C TRP A 308 4.53 3.79 -1.61
N CYS A 309 3.65 2.95 -1.05
CA CYS A 309 3.78 1.50 -1.00
C CYS A 309 2.44 0.86 -1.41
N PHE A 310 2.45 0.11 -2.48
CA PHE A 310 1.25 -0.53 -3.03
C PHE A 310 0.86 -1.76 -2.20
N TRP A 311 -0.40 -1.89 -1.82
CA TRP A 311 -0.95 -3.05 -1.12
C TRP A 311 -1.94 -3.83 -1.98
N ALA A 312 -1.82 -5.15 -2.05
CA ALA A 312 -0.70 -5.96 -1.65
C ALA A 312 -0.03 -6.56 -2.90
N TYR A 313 1.26 -6.83 -2.77
CA TYR A 313 2.08 -7.34 -3.87
C TYR A 313 1.52 -8.62 -4.51
N LYS A 314 1.06 -9.59 -3.67
CA LYS A 314 0.69 -10.93 -4.15
C LYS A 314 -0.61 -11.42 -3.54
N LYS A 315 -1.59 -11.83 -4.37
CA LYS A 315 -2.89 -12.35 -3.94
C LYS A 315 -3.41 -13.47 -4.84
N MET A 316 -4.40 -14.24 -4.33
CA MET A 316 -5.09 -15.27 -5.10
C MET A 316 -6.12 -14.66 -6.05
N GLU A 317 -6.03 -14.95 -7.35
CA GLU A 317 -7.05 -14.64 -8.38
C GLU A 317 -7.62 -13.21 -8.34
N VAL A 318 -6.77 -12.21 -8.27
CA VAL A 318 -7.23 -10.81 -8.37
C VAL A 318 -6.39 -10.04 -9.39
N PRO A 319 -6.99 -9.50 -10.46
CA PRO A 319 -6.27 -8.86 -11.55
C PRO A 319 -5.63 -7.51 -11.18
N ASN A 320 -5.84 -7.05 -9.96
CA ASN A 320 -5.39 -5.74 -9.47
C ASN A 320 -4.17 -5.79 -8.54
N SER A 321 -3.47 -6.92 -8.49
CA SER A 321 -2.19 -7.07 -7.75
C SER A 321 -1.03 -7.34 -8.70
N PRO A 322 0.18 -6.82 -8.42
CA PRO A 322 1.36 -7.00 -9.27
C PRO A 322 1.78 -8.46 -9.47
N ALA A 323 1.46 -9.34 -8.53
CA ALA A 323 1.62 -10.77 -8.65
C ALA A 323 0.33 -11.48 -8.24
N THR A 324 -0.04 -12.52 -8.97
CA THR A 324 -1.21 -13.34 -8.65
C THR A 324 -0.90 -14.82 -8.79
N PHE A 325 -1.68 -15.63 -8.12
CA PHE A 325 -1.65 -17.09 -8.28
C PHE A 325 -3.06 -17.64 -8.37
N GLU A 326 -3.21 -18.76 -9.06
CA GLU A 326 -4.50 -19.40 -9.29
C GLU A 326 -5.09 -19.98 -7.99
N LYS A 327 -6.41 -19.97 -7.88
CA LYS A 327 -7.13 -20.71 -6.85
C LYS A 327 -6.91 -22.21 -7.07
N PRO A 328 -6.42 -22.97 -6.06
CA PRO A 328 -6.16 -24.38 -6.23
C PRO A 328 -7.45 -25.18 -6.45
N GLU A 329 -7.35 -26.22 -7.24
CA GLU A 329 -8.45 -27.16 -7.44
C GLU A 329 -8.95 -27.71 -6.10
N GLY A 330 -10.26 -27.68 -5.89
CA GLY A 330 -10.91 -28.13 -4.66
C GLY A 330 -10.99 -27.08 -3.55
N TRP A 331 -10.43 -25.85 -3.74
CA TRP A 331 -10.48 -24.78 -2.72
C TRP A 331 -11.91 -24.48 -2.25
N ASP A 332 -12.88 -24.58 -3.16
CA ASP A 332 -14.29 -24.35 -2.84
C ASP A 332 -14.86 -25.33 -1.78
N GLN A 333 -14.24 -26.48 -1.57
CA GLN A 333 -14.62 -27.37 -0.47
C GLN A 333 -14.22 -26.79 0.89
N ILE A 334 -13.07 -26.09 0.97
CA ILE A 334 -12.62 -25.42 2.18
C ILE A 334 -13.50 -24.22 2.49
N THR A 335 -13.79 -23.38 1.49
CA THR A 335 -14.65 -22.20 1.68
C THR A 335 -16.09 -22.62 1.98
N ALA A 336 -16.64 -23.64 1.32
CA ALA A 336 -17.97 -24.19 1.63
C ALA A 336 -18.06 -24.70 3.07
N TYR A 337 -16.99 -25.38 3.57
CA TYR A 337 -16.95 -25.80 4.97
C TYR A 337 -17.02 -24.61 5.94
N LEU A 338 -16.28 -23.53 5.66
CA LEU A 338 -16.36 -22.29 6.45
C LEU A 338 -17.78 -21.68 6.45
N ASP A 339 -18.56 -21.91 5.40
CA ASP A 339 -19.95 -21.49 5.28
C ASP A 339 -20.96 -22.47 5.89
N GLY A 340 -20.47 -23.51 6.59
CA GLY A 340 -21.30 -24.51 7.28
C GLY A 340 -21.62 -25.73 6.43
N GLY A 341 -20.92 -25.93 5.32
CA GLY A 341 -21.00 -27.13 4.49
C GLY A 341 -20.32 -28.35 5.09
N GLU A 342 -20.25 -29.42 4.32
CA GLU A 342 -19.65 -30.68 4.73
C GLU A 342 -18.15 -30.54 4.96
N ARG A 343 -17.66 -31.14 6.05
CA ARG A 343 -16.24 -31.18 6.37
C ARG A 343 -15.50 -32.09 5.39
N PRO A 344 -14.49 -31.61 4.65
CA PRO A 344 -13.68 -32.49 3.81
C PRO A 344 -12.94 -33.52 4.63
N ALA A 345 -12.72 -34.72 4.06
CA ALA A 345 -11.85 -35.71 4.68
C ALA A 345 -10.42 -35.15 4.84
N PRO A 346 -9.69 -35.53 5.91
CA PRO A 346 -8.37 -34.96 6.18
C PRO A 346 -7.39 -35.08 5.00
N GLU A 347 -7.37 -36.23 4.32
CA GLU A 347 -6.50 -36.47 3.17
C GLU A 347 -6.87 -35.58 1.97
N ALA A 348 -8.16 -35.33 1.77
CA ALA A 348 -8.64 -34.41 0.72
C ALA A 348 -8.25 -32.96 1.05
N ALA A 349 -8.44 -32.53 2.31
CA ALA A 349 -8.02 -31.20 2.76
C ALA A 349 -6.50 -31.00 2.60
N GLN A 350 -5.70 -31.96 3.03
CA GLN A 350 -4.23 -31.94 2.86
C GLN A 350 -3.84 -31.79 1.39
N ALA A 351 -4.47 -32.59 0.49
CA ALA A 351 -4.21 -32.49 -0.94
C ALA A 351 -4.56 -31.12 -1.53
N ILE A 352 -5.64 -30.47 -1.05
CA ILE A 352 -6.01 -29.10 -1.44
C ILE A 352 -4.95 -28.09 -0.98
N PHE A 353 -4.50 -28.16 0.27
CA PHE A 353 -3.46 -27.28 0.79
C PHE A 353 -2.07 -27.52 0.16
N ASP A 354 -1.74 -28.76 -0.24
CA ASP A 354 -0.53 -29.03 -1.02
C ASP A 354 -0.60 -28.39 -2.42
N ARG A 355 -1.78 -28.41 -3.08
CA ARG A 355 -2.00 -27.67 -4.33
C ARG A 355 -1.87 -26.17 -4.12
N PHE A 356 -2.39 -25.64 -3.02
CA PHE A 356 -2.23 -24.21 -2.68
C PHE A 356 -0.75 -23.82 -2.60
N LEU A 357 0.08 -24.61 -1.89
CA LEU A 357 1.53 -24.39 -1.81
C LEU A 357 2.22 -24.46 -3.18
N ASN A 358 1.68 -25.25 -4.11
CA ASN A 358 2.17 -25.27 -5.47
C ASN A 358 1.77 -24.01 -6.24
N CYS A 359 0.51 -23.56 -6.15
CA CYS A 359 0.01 -22.36 -6.82
C CYS A 359 0.81 -21.11 -6.41
N ILE A 360 1.07 -20.91 -5.10
CA ILE A 360 1.83 -19.74 -4.63
C ILE A 360 3.27 -19.67 -5.15
N SER A 361 3.84 -20.84 -5.54
CA SER A 361 5.20 -20.91 -6.10
C SER A 361 5.26 -20.60 -7.59
N HIS A 362 4.11 -20.60 -8.30
CA HIS A 362 4.00 -20.45 -9.76
C HIS A 362 3.12 -19.27 -10.17
N GLY A 363 3.14 -18.19 -9.38
CA GLY A 363 2.36 -16.99 -9.65
C GLY A 363 2.78 -16.26 -10.94
N GLU A 364 1.82 -15.53 -11.51
CA GLU A 364 2.00 -14.65 -12.67
C GLU A 364 2.27 -13.22 -12.23
N TYR A 365 3.04 -12.48 -13.04
CA TYR A 365 3.33 -11.07 -12.82
C TYR A 365 2.54 -10.19 -13.78
N HIS A 366 2.06 -9.05 -13.27
CA HIS A 366 1.22 -8.07 -13.97
C HIS A 366 1.95 -6.73 -14.11
N PRO A 367 2.87 -6.58 -15.09
CA PRO A 367 3.64 -5.35 -15.27
C PRO A 367 2.77 -4.14 -15.64
N GLU A 368 1.56 -4.34 -16.15
CA GLU A 368 0.58 -3.28 -16.41
C GLU A 368 0.16 -2.53 -15.14
N ILE A 369 0.15 -3.19 -13.98
CA ILE A 369 -0.06 -2.53 -12.68
C ILE A 369 1.05 -1.51 -12.46
N ILE A 370 2.31 -1.92 -12.59
CA ILE A 370 3.45 -1.02 -12.40
C ILE A 370 3.42 0.14 -13.40
N ARG A 371 3.05 -0.14 -14.65
CA ARG A 371 2.90 0.92 -15.67
C ARG A 371 1.86 1.95 -15.26
N ALA A 372 0.72 1.53 -14.73
CA ALA A 372 -0.30 2.44 -14.22
C ALA A 372 0.21 3.28 -13.04
N LEU A 373 0.89 2.66 -12.06
CA LEU A 373 1.44 3.33 -10.88
C LEU A 373 2.49 4.39 -11.24
N THR A 374 3.28 4.14 -12.28
CA THR A 374 4.44 4.98 -12.66
C THR A 374 4.25 5.74 -13.96
N ARG A 375 3.10 5.60 -14.62
CA ARG A 375 2.78 6.15 -15.95
C ARG A 375 3.85 5.84 -17.01
N ARG A 376 4.18 4.56 -17.15
CA ARG A 376 5.09 4.05 -18.18
C ARG A 376 4.32 3.42 -19.34
N PRO A 377 4.61 3.80 -20.59
CA PRO A 377 3.98 3.17 -21.75
C PRO A 377 4.26 1.65 -21.85
N PRO A 378 3.34 0.85 -22.44
CA PRO A 378 2.00 1.25 -22.88
C PRO A 378 1.00 1.34 -21.73
N LEU A 379 0.11 2.34 -21.76
CA LEU A 379 -0.93 2.54 -20.73
C LEU A 379 -2.06 3.42 -21.28
N GLU A 380 -3.15 3.47 -20.51
CA GLU A 380 -4.24 4.44 -20.69
C GLU A 380 -4.25 5.42 -19.50
N ILE A 381 -4.28 6.73 -19.78
CA ILE A 381 -4.38 7.79 -18.78
C ILE A 381 -5.76 8.41 -18.89
N PRO A 382 -6.61 8.36 -17.84
CA PRO A 382 -7.87 9.10 -17.82
C PRO A 382 -7.61 10.60 -17.90
N ALA A 383 -8.36 11.32 -18.71
CA ALA A 383 -8.09 12.74 -18.96
C ALA A 383 -8.17 13.63 -17.71
N GLY A 384 -8.92 13.20 -16.69
CA GLY A 384 -8.96 13.90 -15.38
C GLY A 384 -7.72 13.72 -14.51
N ALA A 385 -6.78 12.85 -14.90
CA ALA A 385 -5.59 12.52 -14.12
C ALA A 385 -4.40 13.48 -14.35
N TYR A 386 -4.59 14.56 -15.11
CA TYR A 386 -3.55 15.52 -15.47
C TYR A 386 -2.76 16.03 -14.25
N ASP A 387 -1.47 16.32 -14.46
CA ASP A 387 -0.54 16.83 -13.43
C ASP A 387 -0.40 18.35 -13.43
N ALA A 388 -0.64 18.97 -14.58
CA ALA A 388 -0.57 20.43 -14.77
C ALA A 388 -1.76 20.94 -15.56
N GLU A 389 -2.18 22.18 -15.29
CA GLU A 389 -3.27 22.83 -16.01
C GLU A 389 -2.97 24.31 -16.27
N ASP A 390 -3.37 24.78 -17.45
CA ASP A 390 -3.51 26.21 -17.75
C ASP A 390 -4.89 26.43 -18.39
N ILE A 391 -5.85 26.83 -17.58
CA ILE A 391 -7.25 26.98 -17.95
C ILE A 391 -7.58 28.47 -18.12
N GLN A 392 -7.80 28.86 -19.36
CA GLN A 392 -8.11 30.25 -19.77
C GLN A 392 -9.62 30.53 -19.74
N SER A 393 -10.43 29.49 -19.94
CA SER A 393 -11.90 29.63 -20.02
C SER A 393 -12.58 29.98 -18.69
N GLY A 394 -11.81 29.98 -17.58
CA GLY A 394 -12.29 30.21 -16.23
C GLY A 394 -12.99 28.99 -15.65
N ARG A 395 -13.00 28.89 -14.30
CA ARG A 395 -13.62 27.78 -13.57
C ARG A 395 -15.12 27.69 -13.85
N ARG A 396 -15.59 26.51 -14.25
CA ARG A 396 -17.02 26.20 -14.39
C ARG A 396 -17.52 25.47 -13.14
N ALA A 397 -18.73 25.73 -12.70
CA ALA A 397 -19.38 25.01 -11.63
C ALA A 397 -19.67 23.57 -12.06
N GLY A 398 -19.62 22.59 -11.14
CA GLY A 398 -20.12 21.24 -11.35
C GLY A 398 -19.06 20.16 -11.60
N SER A 399 -17.80 20.41 -11.22
CA SER A 399 -16.79 19.35 -11.21
C SER A 399 -17.18 18.21 -10.23
N VAL A 400 -17.15 16.96 -10.70
CA VAL A 400 -17.57 15.78 -9.90
C VAL A 400 -16.52 15.39 -8.88
N PHE A 401 -15.23 15.67 -9.16
CA PHE A 401 -14.12 15.58 -8.20
C PHE A 401 -13.00 16.56 -8.59
N ARG A 402 -11.88 16.68 -7.85
CA ARG A 402 -10.84 17.71 -8.02
C ARG A 402 -11.47 19.11 -8.05
N ARG A 403 -12.27 19.40 -7.04
CA ARG A 403 -13.14 20.59 -7.00
C ARG A 403 -12.36 21.90 -6.87
N THR A 404 -11.08 21.85 -6.45
CA THR A 404 -10.19 23.01 -6.39
C THR A 404 -9.49 23.32 -7.71
N SER A 405 -9.45 22.36 -8.64
CA SER A 405 -8.92 22.55 -9.99
C SER A 405 -9.76 23.55 -10.80
N LYS A 406 -9.14 24.23 -11.76
CA LYS A 406 -9.85 25.15 -12.68
C LYS A 406 -10.55 24.40 -13.80
N ALA A 407 -10.03 23.26 -14.25
CA ALA A 407 -10.65 22.44 -15.25
C ALA A 407 -11.96 21.80 -14.74
N THR A 408 -12.87 21.51 -15.63
CA THR A 408 -14.17 20.92 -15.32
C THR A 408 -14.19 19.44 -15.65
N LEU A 409 -14.47 18.62 -14.64
CA LEU A 409 -14.67 17.18 -14.77
C LEU A 409 -16.16 16.85 -14.62
N LEU A 410 -16.73 16.10 -15.56
CA LEU A 410 -18.15 15.75 -15.59
C LEU A 410 -18.33 14.27 -15.89
N PHE A 411 -19.47 13.72 -15.47
CA PHE A 411 -19.88 12.41 -15.94
C PHE A 411 -20.28 12.44 -17.42
N ALA A 412 -19.95 11.38 -18.14
CA ALA A 412 -20.16 11.30 -19.59
C ALA A 412 -21.65 11.39 -19.99
N ASP A 413 -22.55 10.92 -19.16
CA ASP A 413 -23.99 10.96 -19.35
C ASP A 413 -24.65 12.29 -18.87
N GLY A 414 -23.85 13.17 -18.25
CA GLY A 414 -24.28 14.48 -17.78
C GLY A 414 -25.01 14.50 -16.44
N HIS A 415 -25.10 13.38 -15.72
CA HIS A 415 -25.65 13.40 -14.37
C HIS A 415 -24.73 14.16 -13.41
N THR A 416 -25.20 14.48 -12.22
CA THR A 416 -24.47 15.17 -11.16
C THR A 416 -24.38 14.28 -9.92
N GLY A 417 -23.27 14.35 -9.19
CA GLY A 417 -23.06 13.54 -7.98
C GLY A 417 -21.59 13.48 -7.60
N GLU A 418 -21.28 12.52 -6.78
CA GLU A 418 -19.90 12.18 -6.39
C GLU A 418 -19.44 10.94 -7.15
N ALA A 419 -18.16 10.91 -7.50
CA ALA A 419 -17.58 9.73 -8.15
C ALA A 419 -17.47 8.57 -7.17
N ASP A 420 -17.83 7.37 -7.63
CA ASP A 420 -17.63 6.13 -6.86
C ASP A 420 -16.38 5.40 -7.33
N TRP A 421 -15.38 5.33 -6.45
CA TRP A 421 -14.08 4.73 -6.72
C TRP A 421 -13.91 3.31 -6.15
N ARG A 422 -14.98 2.68 -5.65
CA ARG A 422 -14.92 1.34 -5.04
C ARG A 422 -14.85 0.26 -6.12
N ARG A 423 -13.65 -0.28 -6.34
CA ARG A 423 -13.35 -1.37 -7.32
C ARG A 423 -12.44 -2.39 -6.67
N TYR A 424 -12.97 -3.08 -5.66
CA TYR A 424 -12.23 -3.98 -4.75
C TYR A 424 -11.49 -5.11 -5.47
N GLY A 425 -12.07 -5.65 -6.53
CA GLY A 425 -11.50 -6.71 -7.35
C GLY A 425 -10.83 -6.23 -8.64
N GLY A 426 -10.65 -4.90 -8.81
CA GLY A 426 -10.09 -4.35 -10.04
C GLY A 426 -11.09 -4.21 -11.18
N GLU A 427 -12.40 -4.19 -10.86
CA GLU A 427 -13.48 -4.08 -11.84
C GLU A 427 -13.32 -2.81 -12.69
N ALA A 428 -13.71 -2.89 -13.95
CA ALA A 428 -13.75 -1.73 -14.83
C ALA A 428 -14.69 -0.64 -14.27
N GLN A 429 -14.39 0.61 -14.60
CA GLN A 429 -15.26 1.73 -14.24
C GLN A 429 -16.62 1.56 -14.93
N PRO A 430 -17.76 1.62 -14.20
CA PRO A 430 -19.09 1.55 -14.80
C PRO A 430 -19.34 2.71 -15.78
N GLU A 431 -20.23 2.50 -16.74
CA GLU A 431 -20.54 3.50 -17.77
C GLU A 431 -21.07 4.82 -17.18
N ASP A 432 -21.86 4.77 -16.11
CA ASP A 432 -22.39 5.94 -15.40
C ASP A 432 -21.32 6.65 -14.54
N GLN A 433 -20.17 6.03 -14.34
CA GLN A 433 -19.02 6.61 -13.61
C GLN A 433 -17.89 7.05 -14.54
N ARG A 434 -18.12 7.07 -15.87
CA ARG A 434 -17.14 7.60 -16.83
C ARG A 434 -17.01 9.10 -16.67
N ILE A 435 -15.79 9.59 -16.51
CA ILE A 435 -15.48 11.00 -16.28
C ILE A 435 -14.80 11.57 -17.52
N LEU A 436 -15.28 12.73 -17.94
CA LEU A 436 -14.74 13.50 -19.06
C LEU A 436 -14.14 14.81 -18.54
N LEU A 437 -12.98 15.18 -19.08
CA LEU A 437 -12.37 16.48 -18.92
C LEU A 437 -12.90 17.43 -20.01
N ARG A 438 -13.54 18.53 -19.63
CA ARG A 438 -13.98 19.56 -20.57
C ARG A 438 -12.91 20.61 -20.75
N LEU A 439 -12.49 20.81 -21.98
CA LEU A 439 -11.60 21.88 -22.42
C LEU A 439 -12.35 22.81 -23.41
N SER A 440 -12.06 24.11 -23.31
CA SER A 440 -12.50 25.14 -24.26
C SER A 440 -11.29 25.72 -24.96
N GLU A 441 -11.50 26.53 -26.00
CA GLU A 441 -10.42 27.19 -26.72
C GLU A 441 -9.45 27.92 -25.78
N GLY A 442 -8.17 27.64 -25.92
CA GLY A 442 -7.07 28.15 -25.10
C GLY A 442 -6.77 27.36 -23.82
N ASP A 443 -7.63 26.40 -23.42
CA ASP A 443 -7.36 25.53 -22.27
C ASP A 443 -6.34 24.45 -22.61
N LEU A 444 -5.43 24.15 -21.66
CA LEU A 444 -4.48 23.09 -21.82
C LEU A 444 -4.25 22.33 -20.51
N VAL A 445 -3.95 21.02 -20.62
CA VAL A 445 -3.56 20.15 -19.50
C VAL A 445 -2.31 19.35 -19.87
N GLY A 446 -1.54 18.96 -18.85
CA GLY A 446 -0.31 18.20 -19.04
C GLY A 446 -0.27 16.95 -18.16
N ASP A 447 0.06 15.81 -18.78
CA ASP A 447 0.21 14.53 -18.13
C ASP A 447 1.67 14.12 -18.09
N ARG A 448 2.22 13.82 -16.91
CA ARG A 448 3.57 13.33 -16.76
C ARG A 448 3.66 11.88 -17.23
N LEU A 449 4.67 11.59 -18.05
CA LEU A 449 5.04 10.23 -18.45
C LEU A 449 6.46 9.90 -18.03
N GLU A 450 6.70 8.65 -17.68
CA GLU A 450 8.04 8.09 -17.57
C GLU A 450 8.30 7.15 -18.75
N ASN A 451 9.36 7.43 -19.51
CA ASN A 451 9.82 6.59 -20.63
C ASN A 451 11.32 6.29 -20.47
N PRO A 452 11.70 5.47 -19.46
CA PRO A 452 13.10 5.26 -19.12
C PRO A 452 13.89 4.56 -20.22
N GLU A 453 13.23 3.82 -21.09
CA GLU A 453 13.84 3.10 -22.21
C GLU A 453 13.92 3.97 -23.49
N ASN A 454 13.44 5.21 -23.45
CA ASN A 454 13.36 6.13 -24.58
C ASN A 454 12.67 5.52 -25.81
N GLN A 455 11.66 4.71 -25.58
CA GLN A 455 10.89 4.07 -26.64
C GLN A 455 10.12 5.12 -27.43
N LYS A 456 9.95 4.89 -28.73
CA LYS A 456 9.10 5.72 -29.55
C LYS A 456 7.64 5.43 -29.18
N ILE A 457 6.90 6.45 -28.79
CA ILE A 457 5.52 6.34 -28.36
C ILE A 457 4.56 6.99 -29.35
N ARG A 458 3.31 6.52 -29.35
CA ARG A 458 2.20 7.14 -30.07
C ARG A 458 1.08 7.42 -29.07
N ILE A 459 0.52 8.63 -29.13
CA ILE A 459 -0.56 9.08 -28.25
C ILE A 459 -1.83 9.20 -29.05
N HIS A 460 -2.89 8.57 -28.58
CA HIS A 460 -4.23 8.61 -29.16
C HIS A 460 -5.17 9.18 -28.12
N VAL A 461 -5.84 10.29 -28.43
CA VAL A 461 -6.78 10.92 -27.50
C VAL A 461 -8.20 10.55 -27.88
N ARG A 462 -8.93 9.94 -26.94
CA ARG A 462 -10.37 9.73 -27.11
C ARG A 462 -11.12 10.95 -26.61
N SER A 463 -11.91 11.56 -27.51
CA SER A 463 -12.62 12.81 -27.22
C SER A 463 -13.94 12.92 -27.96
N TYR A 464 -14.81 13.84 -27.52
CA TYR A 464 -16.15 14.07 -28.04
C TYR A 464 -16.43 15.58 -28.09
N GLY A 465 -17.10 16.05 -29.15
CA GLY A 465 -17.47 17.47 -29.34
C GLY A 465 -16.91 18.05 -30.64
N ASP A 466 -17.06 19.36 -30.80
CA ASP A 466 -16.72 20.07 -32.03
C ASP A 466 -15.36 20.78 -31.98
N GLY A 467 -14.68 20.69 -30.83
CA GLY A 467 -13.37 21.33 -30.61
C GLY A 467 -12.24 20.60 -31.33
N ILE A 468 -11.17 21.32 -31.60
CA ILE A 468 -9.92 20.79 -32.17
C ILE A 468 -8.90 20.65 -31.06
N LEU A 469 -8.33 19.44 -30.94
CA LEU A 469 -7.25 19.13 -30.01
C LEU A 469 -5.88 19.18 -30.70
N ASP A 470 -4.92 19.75 -30.03
CA ASP A 470 -3.51 19.64 -30.35
C ASP A 470 -2.79 18.84 -29.22
N VAL A 471 -1.99 17.88 -29.62
CA VAL A 471 -1.19 17.04 -28.70
C VAL A 471 0.28 17.32 -28.97
N GLN A 472 1.01 17.71 -27.93
CA GLN A 472 2.46 17.88 -28.01
C GLN A 472 3.14 16.66 -27.44
N ASP A 473 3.82 15.91 -28.31
CA ASP A 473 4.50 14.66 -27.97
C ASP A 473 5.74 14.88 -27.09
N LEU A 474 6.01 13.87 -26.26
CA LEU A 474 7.24 13.74 -25.49
C LEU A 474 8.37 13.29 -26.41
N THR A 475 9.43 14.09 -26.51
CA THR A 475 10.53 13.78 -27.42
C THR A 475 11.53 12.75 -26.89
N ALA A 476 11.71 12.64 -25.58
CA ALA A 476 12.53 11.59 -24.92
C ALA A 476 12.43 11.66 -23.37
N GLY A 477 12.61 10.54 -22.68
CA GLY A 477 12.83 10.47 -21.23
C GLY A 477 11.57 10.68 -20.39
N GLN A 478 11.64 11.57 -19.40
CA GLN A 478 10.55 11.95 -18.52
C GLN A 478 10.08 13.36 -18.82
N GLY A 479 8.78 13.57 -18.94
CA GLY A 479 8.23 14.91 -19.18
C GLY A 479 6.71 14.96 -19.22
N LEU A 480 6.18 16.13 -19.58
CA LEU A 480 4.74 16.36 -19.73
C LEU A 480 4.33 16.20 -21.20
N VAL A 481 3.31 15.40 -21.44
CA VAL A 481 2.52 15.42 -22.66
C VAL A 481 1.42 16.44 -22.47
N TRP A 482 1.38 17.44 -23.37
CA TRP A 482 0.38 18.49 -23.33
C TRP A 482 -0.76 18.24 -24.30
N VAL A 483 -1.98 18.38 -23.81
CA VAL A 483 -3.22 18.33 -24.60
C VAL A 483 -3.90 19.70 -24.49
N SER A 484 -4.11 20.38 -25.60
CA SER A 484 -4.75 21.68 -25.66
C SER A 484 -5.96 21.69 -26.60
N CYS A 485 -6.93 22.57 -26.30
CA CYS A 485 -8.04 22.86 -27.18
C CYS A 485 -7.73 24.13 -27.98
N SER A 486 -7.52 23.99 -29.30
CA SER A 486 -7.20 25.13 -30.17
C SER A 486 -8.42 25.83 -30.74
N SER A 487 -9.60 25.24 -30.69
CA SER A 487 -10.88 25.90 -31.02
C SER A 487 -12.07 25.13 -30.47
N GLY A 488 -13.15 25.82 -30.19
CA GLY A 488 -14.43 25.24 -29.76
C GLY A 488 -14.46 24.69 -28.35
N ILE A 489 -15.24 23.63 -28.12
CA ILE A 489 -15.36 22.93 -26.84
C ILE A 489 -15.25 21.45 -27.11
N ILE A 490 -14.41 20.76 -26.30
CA ILE A 490 -14.21 19.32 -26.42
C ILE A 490 -14.22 18.65 -25.05
N ASN A 491 -14.72 17.44 -24.98
CA ASN A 491 -14.67 16.59 -23.79
C ASN A 491 -13.68 15.46 -24.05
N VAL A 492 -12.62 15.38 -23.27
CA VAL A 492 -11.58 14.37 -23.38
C VAL A 492 -11.84 13.27 -22.36
N GLU A 493 -11.78 12.02 -22.78
CA GLU A 493 -12.01 10.85 -21.92
C GLU A 493 -10.69 10.27 -21.42
N ASN A 494 -9.78 9.94 -22.34
CA ASN A 494 -8.48 9.36 -22.01
C ASN A 494 -7.42 9.62 -23.09
N LEU A 495 -6.18 9.38 -22.70
CA LEU A 495 -5.02 9.30 -23.57
C LEU A 495 -4.59 7.83 -23.61
N HIS A 496 -4.66 7.21 -24.80
CA HIS A 496 -4.15 5.88 -25.02
C HIS A 496 -2.74 5.97 -25.59
N ILE A 497 -1.76 5.48 -24.84
CA ILE A 497 -0.33 5.60 -25.14
C ILE A 497 0.21 4.23 -25.47
N THR A 498 0.74 4.08 -26.68
CA THR A 498 1.32 2.84 -27.19
C THR A 498 2.80 3.01 -27.52
N ILE A 499 3.53 1.91 -27.61
CA ILE A 499 4.90 1.86 -28.09
C ILE A 499 4.86 1.56 -29.57
N GLU A 500 5.58 2.33 -30.39
CA GLU A 500 5.79 2.01 -31.81
C GLU A 500 6.85 0.91 -31.93
N GLU A 501 6.58 -0.10 -32.77
CA GLU A 501 7.53 -1.17 -33.11
C GLU A 501 8.72 -0.65 -33.92
#